data_3ce0a0a6006ee1cc522fd85899537d1e
#
_entry.id   3ce0a0a6006ee1cc522fd85899537d1e
#
_cell.length_a   1.000
_cell.length_b   1.000
_cell.length_c   1.000
_cell.angle_alpha   90.00
_cell.angle_beta   90.00
_cell.angle_gamma   90.00
#
_symmetry.space_group_name_H-M   'P 1'
#
loop_
_entity.id
_entity.type
_entity.pdbx_description
1 polymer ?
#
loop_
_entity_poly.entity_id
_entity_poly.type
_entity_poly.pdbx_seq_one_letter_code
_entity_poly.pdbx_strand_id
1 'polypeptide(L)'
;EVVHELVKAVRDAVPAHIPVSAKMRLGYMDRHFMLDNAHAIEDAGAAWVTVHARTKADGYTPPAFWDQLRPIREALKINVIANGEIWNNADAKQCRLESGCEDLMIGRGAVTTPDLTQCIRQNIDTPLLTWNELLTLQIRFLNGGYKKEMNMVGRYKQWLGMMSKHYPEAKALWDEVKRIKPLDDIILKLNASAN
;
A
#
# COMPACT_ATOMS: atom_id res chain seq x y z
N GLU A 1 14.75 -18.81 -13.68
CA GLU A 1 13.97 -19.65 -14.62
C GLU A 1 12.48 -19.55 -14.31
N VAL A 2 11.98 -20.04 -13.18
CA VAL A 2 10.53 -20.04 -12.84
C VAL A 2 9.87 -18.65 -12.87
N VAL A 3 10.54 -17.62 -12.36
CA VAL A 3 10.00 -16.24 -12.38
C VAL A 3 9.83 -15.74 -13.82
N HIS A 4 10.80 -15.98 -14.69
CA HIS A 4 10.72 -15.64 -16.11
C HIS A 4 9.57 -16.37 -16.79
N GLU A 5 9.46 -17.69 -16.62
CA GLU A 5 8.41 -18.51 -17.23
C GLU A 5 7.01 -18.04 -16.83
N LEU A 6 6.78 -17.73 -15.55
CA LEU A 6 5.51 -17.24 -15.06
C LEU A 6 5.13 -15.88 -15.67
N VAL A 7 6.03 -14.91 -15.67
CA VAL A 7 5.78 -13.59 -16.23
C VAL A 7 5.60 -13.67 -17.74
N LYS A 8 6.42 -14.47 -18.43
CA LYS A 8 6.34 -14.71 -19.88
C LYS A 8 5.00 -15.34 -20.27
N ALA A 9 4.54 -16.35 -19.53
CA ALA A 9 3.25 -16.98 -19.79
C ALA A 9 2.08 -15.97 -19.69
N VAL A 10 2.13 -15.08 -18.68
CA VAL A 10 1.12 -14.01 -18.57
C VAL A 10 1.26 -13.02 -19.72
N ARG A 11 2.49 -12.59 -20.06
CA ARG A 11 2.74 -11.65 -21.16
C ARG A 11 2.22 -12.20 -22.49
N ASP A 12 2.44 -13.49 -22.79
CA ASP A 12 2.02 -14.12 -24.02
C ASP A 12 0.48 -14.31 -24.12
N ALA A 13 -0.18 -14.50 -22.96
CA ALA A 13 -1.63 -14.64 -22.89
C ALA A 13 -2.38 -13.28 -22.96
N VAL A 14 -1.71 -12.16 -22.66
CA VAL A 14 -2.33 -10.83 -22.63
C VAL A 14 -2.09 -10.10 -23.95
N PRO A 15 -3.10 -9.46 -24.58
CA PRO A 15 -2.92 -8.66 -25.79
C PRO A 15 -1.78 -7.64 -25.66
N ALA A 16 -1.04 -7.40 -26.75
CA ALA A 16 0.19 -6.58 -26.71
C ALA A 16 -0.03 -5.13 -26.23
N HIS A 17 -1.22 -4.56 -26.45
CA HIS A 17 -1.57 -3.21 -26.03
C HIS A 17 -1.90 -3.08 -24.53
N ILE A 18 -2.04 -4.20 -23.81
CA ILE A 18 -2.30 -4.21 -22.37
C ILE A 18 -0.97 -4.48 -21.66
N PRO A 19 -0.48 -3.57 -20.80
CA PRO A 19 0.77 -3.78 -20.08
C PRO A 19 0.63 -4.90 -19.04
N VAL A 20 1.71 -5.68 -18.88
CA VAL A 20 1.87 -6.66 -17.82
C VAL A 20 2.93 -6.14 -16.87
N SER A 21 2.68 -6.17 -15.58
CA SER A 21 3.65 -5.78 -14.55
C SER A 21 3.83 -6.90 -13.54
N ALA A 22 4.96 -6.88 -12.86
CA ALA A 22 5.22 -7.80 -11.76
C ALA A 22 5.40 -7.05 -10.43
N LYS A 23 5.10 -7.73 -9.34
CA LYS A 23 5.42 -7.25 -7.99
C LYS A 23 6.24 -8.32 -7.27
N MET A 24 7.39 -7.92 -6.73
CA MET A 24 8.29 -8.81 -6.01
C MET A 24 8.69 -8.25 -4.64
N ARG A 25 9.34 -9.09 -3.84
CA ARG A 25 10.14 -8.70 -2.67
C ARG A 25 11.63 -8.83 -3.00
N LEU A 26 12.49 -8.35 -2.10
CA LEU A 26 13.95 -8.48 -2.23
C LEU A 26 14.42 -9.94 -2.23
N GLY A 27 13.59 -10.86 -1.79
CA GLY A 27 13.85 -12.29 -1.73
C GLY A 27 12.96 -13.00 -0.73
N TYR A 28 13.26 -14.26 -0.42
CA TYR A 28 12.52 -15.06 0.57
C TYR A 28 13.17 -14.98 1.95
N MET A 29 14.29 -15.69 2.17
CA MET A 29 15.06 -15.64 3.42
C MET A 29 16.13 -14.53 3.38
N ASP A 30 16.72 -14.32 2.21
CA ASP A 30 17.79 -13.36 1.95
C ASP A 30 17.56 -12.63 0.62
N ARG A 31 18.54 -11.83 0.18
CA ARG A 31 18.48 -10.98 -1.01
C ARG A 31 19.36 -11.51 -2.16
N HIS A 32 19.87 -12.72 -2.06
CA HIS A 32 20.86 -13.27 -2.97
C HIS A 32 20.39 -13.20 -4.45
N PHE A 33 19.14 -13.58 -4.72
CA PHE A 33 18.58 -13.62 -6.07
C PHE A 33 17.77 -12.36 -6.46
N MET A 34 17.93 -11.23 -5.75
CA MET A 34 17.09 -10.07 -6.02
C MET A 34 17.27 -9.51 -7.43
N LEU A 35 18.52 -9.42 -7.92
CA LEU A 35 18.85 -8.93 -9.26
C LEU A 35 18.47 -9.96 -10.33
N ASP A 36 18.76 -11.22 -10.12
CA ASP A 36 18.38 -12.29 -11.08
C ASP A 36 16.87 -12.35 -11.30
N ASN A 37 16.09 -12.22 -10.22
CA ASN A 37 14.62 -12.17 -10.33
C ASN A 37 14.13 -10.89 -11.02
N ALA A 38 14.77 -9.75 -10.77
CA ALA A 38 14.43 -8.49 -11.40
C ALA A 38 14.70 -8.53 -12.92
N HIS A 39 15.87 -9.03 -13.34
CA HIS A 39 16.18 -9.25 -14.76
C HIS A 39 15.25 -10.27 -15.40
N ALA A 40 14.94 -11.38 -14.73
CA ALA A 40 14.00 -12.38 -15.24
C ALA A 40 12.60 -11.79 -15.51
N ILE A 41 12.16 -10.81 -14.70
CA ILE A 41 10.90 -10.09 -14.89
C ILE A 41 10.98 -9.16 -16.12
N GLU A 42 12.08 -8.43 -16.27
CA GLU A 42 12.30 -7.55 -17.43
C GLU A 42 12.38 -8.36 -18.73
N ASP A 43 13.21 -9.40 -18.77
CA ASP A 43 13.44 -10.26 -19.92
C ASP A 43 12.16 -10.99 -20.36
N ALA A 44 11.24 -11.26 -19.42
CA ALA A 44 9.93 -11.84 -19.71
C ALA A 44 8.93 -10.83 -20.32
N GLY A 45 9.32 -9.55 -20.47
CA GLY A 45 8.52 -8.51 -21.12
C GLY A 45 7.55 -7.77 -20.20
N ALA A 46 7.84 -7.69 -18.91
CA ALA A 46 7.09 -6.81 -18.01
C ALA A 46 7.32 -5.34 -18.36
N ALA A 47 6.25 -4.53 -18.29
CA ALA A 47 6.31 -3.10 -18.55
C ALA A 47 6.94 -2.30 -17.38
N TRP A 48 6.79 -2.79 -16.17
CA TRP A 48 7.45 -2.28 -14.94
C TRP A 48 7.46 -3.36 -13.86
N VAL A 49 8.30 -3.14 -12.85
CA VAL A 49 8.33 -3.97 -11.66
C VAL A 49 8.14 -3.13 -10.39
N THR A 50 7.30 -3.62 -9.47
CA THR A 50 7.19 -3.04 -8.13
C THR A 50 7.96 -3.89 -7.14
N VAL A 51 8.86 -3.27 -6.37
CA VAL A 51 9.69 -3.98 -5.40
C VAL A 51 9.36 -3.56 -3.98
N HIS A 52 8.88 -4.51 -3.17
CA HIS A 52 8.75 -4.29 -1.73
C HIS A 52 10.14 -4.42 -1.10
N ALA A 53 10.59 -3.33 -0.48
CA ALA A 53 11.94 -3.18 0.10
C ALA A 53 12.19 -4.07 1.34
N ARG A 54 11.76 -5.33 1.29
CA ARG A 54 11.95 -6.38 2.31
C ARG A 54 11.96 -7.76 1.69
N THR A 55 12.58 -8.71 2.36
CA THR A 55 12.43 -10.14 2.07
C THR A 55 11.09 -10.66 2.63
N LYS A 56 10.76 -11.91 2.34
CA LYS A 56 9.62 -12.58 2.98
C LYS A 56 9.87 -12.78 4.48
N ALA A 57 11.10 -13.09 4.86
CA ALA A 57 11.50 -13.29 6.26
C ALA A 57 11.40 -12.01 7.09
N ASP A 58 11.71 -10.82 6.53
CA ASP A 58 11.54 -9.53 7.20
C ASP A 58 10.06 -9.22 7.53
N GLY A 59 9.12 -9.87 6.86
CA GLY A 59 7.69 -9.70 7.08
C GLY A 59 7.21 -8.26 6.81
N TYR A 60 6.68 -7.62 7.85
CA TYR A 60 6.23 -6.22 7.87
C TYR A 60 6.91 -5.41 8.98
N THR A 61 7.97 -5.93 9.58
CA THR A 61 8.72 -5.26 10.64
C THR A 61 9.58 -4.14 10.06
N PRO A 62 9.49 -2.89 10.58
CA PRO A 62 10.40 -1.81 10.17
C PRO A 62 11.88 -2.15 10.48
N PRO A 63 12.82 -1.61 9.68
CA PRO A 63 12.64 -0.70 8.55
C PRO A 63 12.33 -1.42 7.23
N ALA A 64 11.88 -0.67 6.21
CA ALA A 64 12.02 -1.07 4.81
C ALA A 64 13.43 -0.65 4.33
N PHE A 65 14.08 -1.50 3.55
CA PHE A 65 15.45 -1.28 3.10
C PHE A 65 15.45 -0.63 1.71
N TRP A 66 15.12 0.66 1.65
CA TRP A 66 14.96 1.39 0.39
C TRP A 66 16.25 1.47 -0.42
N ASP A 67 17.40 1.57 0.24
CA ASP A 67 18.74 1.55 -0.36
C ASP A 67 18.99 0.30 -1.22
N GLN A 68 18.39 -0.83 -0.85
CA GLN A 68 18.52 -2.10 -1.57
C GLN A 68 17.77 -2.12 -2.92
N LEU A 69 16.91 -1.14 -3.17
CA LEU A 69 16.23 -0.98 -4.46
C LEU A 69 17.12 -0.30 -5.50
N ARG A 70 18.11 0.50 -5.06
CA ARG A 70 18.99 1.24 -5.97
C ARG A 70 19.73 0.33 -6.97
N PRO A 71 20.38 -0.77 -6.56
CA PRO A 71 21.00 -1.69 -7.51
C PRO A 71 20.01 -2.25 -8.55
N ILE A 72 18.77 -2.53 -8.14
CA ILE A 72 17.71 -3.00 -9.05
C ILE A 72 17.33 -1.90 -10.04
N ARG A 73 17.14 -0.65 -9.54
CA ARG A 73 16.79 0.50 -10.37
C ARG A 73 17.86 0.82 -11.40
N GLU A 74 19.15 0.69 -11.04
CA GLU A 74 20.29 0.94 -11.93
C GLU A 74 20.49 -0.16 -12.95
N ALA A 75 20.16 -1.41 -12.61
CA ALA A 75 20.34 -2.58 -13.48
C ALA A 75 19.26 -2.70 -14.56
N LEU A 76 18.01 -2.27 -14.29
CA LEU A 76 16.89 -2.46 -15.18
C LEU A 76 16.64 -1.23 -16.09
N LYS A 77 16.16 -1.50 -17.30
CA LYS A 77 15.67 -0.49 -18.26
C LYS A 77 14.20 -0.14 -18.04
N ILE A 78 13.40 -1.11 -17.56
CA ILE A 78 12.00 -0.88 -17.21
C ILE A 78 11.88 -0.07 -15.92
N ASN A 79 10.72 0.55 -15.71
CA ASN A 79 10.49 1.34 -14.51
C ASN A 79 10.44 0.46 -13.26
N VAL A 80 11.13 0.90 -12.19
CA VAL A 80 11.13 0.27 -10.88
C VAL A 80 10.34 1.15 -9.90
N ILE A 81 9.27 0.61 -9.34
CA ILE A 81 8.40 1.28 -8.39
C ILE A 81 8.77 0.84 -6.98
N ALA A 82 9.16 1.77 -6.11
CA ALA A 82 9.51 1.48 -4.74
C ALA A 82 8.26 1.28 -3.86
N ASN A 83 8.29 0.26 -2.98
CA ASN A 83 7.21 -0.04 -2.06
C ASN A 83 7.74 -0.40 -0.66
N GLY A 84 7.03 0.04 0.37
CA GLY A 84 7.27 -0.31 1.78
C GLY A 84 7.49 0.89 2.69
N GLU A 85 6.81 0.93 3.84
CA GLU A 85 6.95 1.90 4.93
C GLU A 85 6.84 3.38 4.53
N ILE A 86 6.00 3.72 3.57
CA ILE A 86 5.70 5.10 3.19
C ILE A 86 4.41 5.51 3.90
N TRP A 87 4.52 6.34 4.93
CA TRP A 87 3.43 6.77 5.80
C TRP A 87 3.14 8.26 5.73
N ASN A 88 4.09 9.04 5.24
CA ASN A 88 4.01 10.50 5.13
C ASN A 88 4.88 11.01 3.96
N ASN A 89 4.88 12.33 3.74
CA ASN A 89 5.66 12.96 2.69
C ASN A 89 7.18 12.87 2.92
N ALA A 90 7.63 12.89 4.18
CA ALA A 90 9.05 12.73 4.51
C ALA A 90 9.55 11.33 4.13
N ASP A 91 8.79 10.28 4.46
CA ASP A 91 9.11 8.91 4.04
C ASP A 91 9.18 8.78 2.52
N ALA A 92 8.27 9.43 1.80
CA ALA A 92 8.25 9.42 0.33
C ALA A 92 9.52 10.06 -0.26
N LYS A 93 9.95 11.20 0.30
CA LYS A 93 11.20 11.88 -0.10
C LYS A 93 12.42 11.01 0.17
N GLN A 94 12.48 10.43 1.37
CA GLN A 94 13.60 9.58 1.78
C GLN A 94 13.67 8.30 0.95
N CYS A 95 12.52 7.67 0.69
CA CYS A 95 12.43 6.50 -0.17
C CYS A 95 12.96 6.79 -1.59
N ARG A 96 12.59 7.92 -2.19
CA ARG A 96 13.12 8.34 -3.49
C ARG A 96 14.62 8.59 -3.45
N LEU A 97 15.10 9.26 -2.40
CA LEU A 97 16.52 9.56 -2.22
C LEU A 97 17.35 8.29 -2.12
N GLU A 98 16.94 7.32 -1.31
CA GLU A 98 17.69 6.09 -1.08
C GLU A 98 17.59 5.11 -2.26
N SER A 99 16.38 4.89 -2.76
CA SER A 99 16.14 3.90 -3.82
C SER A 99 16.53 4.39 -5.23
N GLY A 100 16.53 5.70 -5.47
CA GLY A 100 16.63 6.27 -6.81
C GLY A 100 15.38 6.08 -7.67
N CYS A 101 14.29 5.54 -7.10
CA CYS A 101 13.02 5.36 -7.79
C CYS A 101 12.17 6.64 -7.68
N GLU A 102 11.61 7.10 -8.80
CA GLU A 102 10.67 8.23 -8.78
C GLU A 102 9.27 7.80 -8.35
N ASP A 103 8.82 6.66 -8.85
CA ASP A 103 7.49 6.14 -8.60
C ASP A 103 7.43 5.32 -7.31
N LEU A 104 6.33 5.50 -6.58
CA LEU A 104 6.10 4.87 -5.28
C LEU A 104 4.79 4.10 -5.30
N MET A 105 4.79 2.89 -4.76
CA MET A 105 3.57 2.16 -4.42
C MET A 105 3.30 2.27 -2.93
N ILE A 106 2.18 2.90 -2.57
CA ILE A 106 1.77 3.12 -1.18
C ILE A 106 0.66 2.13 -0.83
N GLY A 107 0.83 1.41 0.26
CA GLY A 107 -0.16 0.46 0.77
C GLY A 107 -0.86 1.01 2.01
N ARG A 108 -0.43 0.53 3.18
CA ARG A 108 -1.04 0.88 4.48
C ARG A 108 -1.05 2.37 4.78
N GLY A 109 -0.05 3.12 4.34
CA GLY A 109 -0.02 4.57 4.48
C GLY A 109 -1.24 5.25 3.88
N ALA A 110 -1.65 4.89 2.64
CA ALA A 110 -2.84 5.42 1.99
C ALA A 110 -4.16 4.90 2.59
N VAL A 111 -4.15 3.74 3.27
CA VAL A 111 -5.31 3.27 4.04
C VAL A 111 -5.46 4.08 5.32
N THR A 112 -4.36 4.41 5.98
CA THR A 112 -4.33 5.21 7.21
C THR A 112 -4.65 6.67 6.92
N THR A 113 -4.04 7.25 5.90
CA THR A 113 -4.19 8.64 5.45
C THR A 113 -4.66 8.61 3.99
N PRO A 114 -5.98 8.62 3.74
CA PRO A 114 -6.54 8.37 2.39
C PRO A 114 -6.08 9.37 1.32
N ASP A 115 -5.72 10.57 1.70
CA ASP A 115 -5.22 11.65 0.84
C ASP A 115 -3.68 11.73 0.76
N LEU A 116 -2.95 10.74 1.33
CA LEU A 116 -1.49 10.71 1.38
C LEU A 116 -0.84 10.88 0.00
N THR A 117 -1.40 10.25 -1.03
CA THR A 117 -0.85 10.37 -2.39
C THR A 117 -0.95 11.81 -2.93
N GLN A 118 -2.01 12.53 -2.58
CA GLN A 118 -2.19 13.93 -2.93
C GLN A 118 -1.24 14.81 -2.13
N CYS A 119 -1.09 14.56 -0.83
CA CYS A 119 -0.12 15.25 0.02
C CYS A 119 1.31 15.11 -0.54
N ILE A 120 1.72 13.91 -0.94
CA ILE A 120 3.04 13.67 -1.54
C ILE A 120 3.21 14.43 -2.87
N ARG A 121 2.18 14.42 -3.74
CA ARG A 121 2.22 15.14 -5.02
C ARG A 121 2.34 16.66 -4.86
N GLN A 122 1.68 17.21 -3.84
CA GLN A 122 1.68 18.65 -3.54
C GLN A 122 2.80 19.06 -2.59
N ASN A 123 3.61 18.11 -2.13
CA ASN A 123 4.67 18.32 -1.14
C ASN A 123 4.15 18.93 0.17
N ILE A 124 3.03 18.43 0.66
CA ILE A 124 2.36 18.85 1.89
C ILE A 124 2.59 17.78 2.98
N ASP A 125 2.97 18.21 4.18
CA ASP A 125 3.28 17.30 5.30
C ASP A 125 2.06 17.00 6.18
N THR A 126 0.99 17.79 6.10
CA THR A 126 -0.25 17.60 6.86
C THR A 126 -1.35 17.00 5.99
N PRO A 127 -2.18 16.10 6.54
CA PRO A 127 -3.37 15.62 5.83
C PRO A 127 -4.26 16.78 5.37
N LEU A 128 -4.84 16.65 4.18
CA LEU A 128 -5.74 17.64 3.59
C LEU A 128 -7.18 17.44 4.04
N LEU A 129 -7.55 16.16 4.33
CA LEU A 129 -8.88 15.80 4.76
C LEU A 129 -9.06 16.07 6.26
N THR A 130 -10.14 16.74 6.60
CA THR A 130 -10.60 16.91 7.97
C THR A 130 -11.17 15.59 8.52
N TRP A 131 -11.27 15.49 9.86
CA TRP A 131 -11.89 14.30 10.47
C TRP A 131 -13.35 14.09 10.01
N ASN A 132 -14.15 15.14 9.84
CA ASN A 132 -15.53 15.03 9.36
C ASN A 132 -15.61 14.48 7.92
N GLU A 133 -14.68 14.87 7.05
CA GLU A 133 -14.59 14.30 5.70
C GLU A 133 -14.18 12.83 5.75
N LEU A 134 -13.25 12.46 6.64
CA LEU A 134 -12.86 11.07 6.87
C LEU A 134 -14.02 10.23 7.42
N LEU A 135 -14.84 10.77 8.34
CA LEU A 135 -16.07 10.11 8.82
C LEU A 135 -17.06 9.89 7.67
N THR A 136 -17.25 10.89 6.82
CA THR A 136 -18.10 10.76 5.63
C THR A 136 -17.66 9.62 4.71
N LEU A 137 -16.35 9.49 4.47
CA LEU A 137 -15.76 8.38 3.70
C LEU A 137 -16.01 7.02 4.38
N GLN A 138 -15.87 6.95 5.70
CA GLN A 138 -16.09 5.73 6.48
C GLN A 138 -17.56 5.30 6.43
N ILE A 139 -18.49 6.24 6.61
CA ILE A 139 -19.95 5.99 6.49
C ILE A 139 -20.28 5.52 5.08
N ARG A 140 -19.75 6.17 4.04
CA ARG A 140 -19.94 5.76 2.64
C ARG A 140 -19.39 4.34 2.39
N PHE A 141 -18.22 4.00 2.96
CA PHE A 141 -17.66 2.66 2.87
C PHE A 141 -18.59 1.61 3.49
N LEU A 142 -19.13 1.87 4.68
CA LEU A 142 -20.04 0.96 5.37
C LEU A 142 -21.39 0.80 4.65
N ASN A 143 -21.90 1.86 4.03
CA ASN A 143 -23.13 1.85 3.24
C ASN A 143 -22.95 1.30 1.81
N GLY A 144 -21.74 1.08 1.36
CA GLY A 144 -21.39 0.74 -0.04
C GLY A 144 -21.77 -0.67 -0.53
N GLY A 145 -22.54 -1.43 0.23
CA GLY A 145 -23.33 -2.55 -0.31
C GLY A 145 -22.59 -3.85 -0.63
N TYR A 146 -21.51 -4.19 0.04
CA TYR A 146 -20.99 -5.55 -0.03
C TYR A 146 -21.92 -6.49 0.74
N LYS A 147 -22.49 -7.49 0.06
CA LYS A 147 -23.55 -8.42 0.51
C LYS A 147 -23.27 -9.30 1.74
N LYS A 148 -22.16 -9.09 2.49
CA LYS A 148 -21.86 -9.84 3.72
C LYS A 148 -21.41 -8.89 4.82
N GLU A 149 -22.34 -8.49 5.68
CA GLU A 149 -22.12 -7.62 6.85
C GLU A 149 -20.90 -7.96 7.68
N MET A 150 -20.68 -9.26 7.96
CA MET A 150 -19.59 -9.72 8.81
C MET A 150 -18.20 -9.38 8.25
N ASN A 151 -18.04 -9.43 6.92
CA ASN A 151 -16.78 -9.05 6.26
C ASN A 151 -16.57 -7.54 6.26
N MET A 152 -17.64 -6.76 6.17
CA MET A 152 -17.61 -5.30 6.17
C MET A 152 -17.15 -4.76 7.52
N VAL A 153 -17.76 -5.23 8.60
CA VAL A 153 -17.40 -4.84 9.97
C VAL A 153 -15.94 -5.15 10.28
N GLY A 154 -15.47 -6.35 9.90
CA GLY A 154 -14.07 -6.74 10.09
C GLY A 154 -13.09 -5.82 9.34
N ARG A 155 -13.37 -5.51 8.07
CA ARG A 155 -12.56 -4.61 7.25
C ARG A 155 -12.56 -3.18 7.77
N TYR A 156 -13.74 -2.69 8.16
CA TYR A 156 -13.85 -1.37 8.76
C TYR A 156 -13.03 -1.25 10.04
N LYS A 157 -13.13 -2.24 10.93
CA LYS A 157 -12.34 -2.27 12.16
C LYS A 157 -10.84 -2.32 11.90
N GLN A 158 -10.39 -3.07 10.89
CA GLN A 158 -8.98 -3.05 10.48
C GLN A 158 -8.55 -1.65 10.01
N TRP A 159 -9.37 -0.99 9.20
CA TRP A 159 -9.12 0.36 8.73
C TRP A 159 -9.06 1.37 9.90
N LEU A 160 -10.10 1.43 10.71
CA LEU A 160 -10.15 2.32 11.87
C LEU A 160 -9.01 2.05 12.87
N GLY A 161 -8.65 0.77 13.08
CA GLY A 161 -7.52 0.38 13.91
C GLY A 161 -6.15 0.84 13.38
N MET A 162 -5.99 0.97 12.05
CA MET A 162 -4.81 1.60 11.46
C MET A 162 -4.84 3.13 11.66
N MET A 163 -5.97 3.77 11.39
CA MET A 163 -6.15 5.21 11.58
C MET A 163 -5.95 5.64 13.04
N SER A 164 -6.37 4.82 14.01
CA SER A 164 -6.27 5.12 15.45
C SER A 164 -4.84 5.35 15.96
N LYS A 165 -3.84 4.99 15.16
CA LYS A 165 -2.42 5.26 15.47
C LYS A 165 -1.96 6.65 15.06
N HIS A 166 -2.75 7.34 14.23
CA HIS A 166 -2.39 8.62 13.60
C HIS A 166 -3.37 9.75 13.89
N TYR A 167 -4.66 9.41 14.18
CA TYR A 167 -5.72 10.38 14.45
C TYR A 167 -6.27 10.14 15.87
N PRO A 168 -6.21 11.15 16.76
CA PRO A 168 -6.79 11.06 18.11
C PRO A 168 -8.30 10.72 18.09
N GLU A 169 -9.03 11.30 17.14
CA GLU A 169 -10.47 11.06 16.96
C GLU A 169 -10.74 9.60 16.53
N ALA A 170 -9.91 9.05 15.65
CA ALA A 170 -10.01 7.65 15.28
C ALA A 170 -9.71 6.72 16.47
N LYS A 171 -8.82 7.13 17.38
CA LYS A 171 -8.53 6.39 18.61
C LYS A 171 -9.73 6.38 19.54
N ALA A 172 -10.40 7.53 19.74
CA ALA A 172 -11.60 7.62 20.55
C ALA A 172 -12.72 6.74 19.96
N LEU A 173 -12.99 6.87 18.67
CA LEU A 173 -13.99 6.07 17.98
C LEU A 173 -13.67 4.57 17.99
N TRP A 174 -12.40 4.19 17.85
CA TRP A 174 -11.96 2.79 17.96
C TRP A 174 -12.31 2.20 19.32
N ASP A 175 -12.06 2.93 20.41
CA ASP A 175 -12.33 2.45 21.76
C ASP A 175 -13.83 2.22 22.00
N GLU A 176 -14.68 2.98 21.33
CA GLU A 176 -16.15 2.79 21.36
C GLU A 176 -16.61 1.60 20.53
N VAL A 177 -16.11 1.45 19.26
CA VAL A 177 -16.68 0.50 18.30
C VAL A 177 -15.99 -0.86 18.24
N LYS A 178 -14.79 -1.02 18.79
CA LYS A 178 -13.98 -2.25 18.68
C LYS A 178 -14.71 -3.52 19.12
N ARG A 179 -15.67 -3.43 20.05
CA ARG A 179 -16.46 -4.56 20.57
C ARG A 179 -17.86 -4.67 19.96
N ILE A 180 -18.34 -3.67 19.23
CA ILE A 180 -19.66 -3.67 18.59
C ILE A 180 -19.61 -4.63 17.41
N LYS A 181 -20.59 -5.55 17.32
CA LYS A 181 -20.69 -6.52 16.21
C LYS A 181 -21.70 -6.09 15.13
N PRO A 182 -22.92 -5.57 15.48
CA PRO A 182 -23.89 -5.16 14.47
C PRO A 182 -23.39 -3.96 13.67
N LEU A 183 -23.56 -4.01 12.34
CA LEU A 183 -23.14 -2.96 11.42
C LEU A 183 -23.91 -1.66 11.70
N ASP A 184 -25.23 -1.76 11.90
CA ASP A 184 -26.10 -0.59 12.14
C ASP A 184 -25.69 0.19 13.40
N ASP A 185 -25.28 -0.52 14.47
CA ASP A 185 -24.82 0.12 15.71
C ASP A 185 -23.51 0.89 15.48
N ILE A 186 -22.63 0.37 14.62
CA ILE A 186 -21.39 1.06 14.24
C ILE A 186 -21.74 2.32 13.45
N ILE A 187 -22.61 2.23 12.44
CA ILE A 187 -23.06 3.37 11.63
C ILE A 187 -23.71 4.44 12.52
N LEU A 188 -24.50 4.05 13.50
CA LEU A 188 -25.14 4.95 14.46
C LEU A 188 -24.09 5.73 15.27
N LYS A 189 -23.02 5.05 15.70
CA LYS A 189 -21.91 5.69 16.41
C LYS A 189 -21.17 6.68 15.53
N LEU A 190 -20.89 6.35 14.27
CA LEU A 190 -20.22 7.26 13.35
C LEU A 190 -21.06 8.53 13.11
N ASN A 191 -22.35 8.36 12.88
CA ASN A 191 -23.26 9.49 12.68
C ASN A 191 -23.32 10.42 13.91
N ALA A 192 -23.27 9.86 15.13
CA ALA A 192 -23.24 10.64 16.35
C ALA A 192 -21.90 11.40 16.53
N SER A 193 -20.80 10.89 15.97
CA SER A 193 -19.48 11.54 16.02
C SER A 193 -19.29 12.60 14.92
N ALA A 194 -20.19 12.66 13.93
CA ALA A 194 -20.14 13.63 12.83
C ALA A 194 -20.92 14.93 13.14
N ASN A 195 -21.72 14.94 14.20
CA ASN A 195 -22.50 16.08 14.72
C ASN A 195 -21.78 16.73 15.90
#